data_118b18cddab6cfd80c7c53b3de60dea3
#
_entry.id   118b18cddab6cfd80c7c53b3de60dea3
#
_cell.length_a   1.000
_cell.length_b   1.000
_cell.length_c   1.000
_cell.angle_alpha   90.00
_cell.angle_beta   90.00
_cell.angle_gamma   90.00
#
_symmetry.space_group_name_H-M   'P 1'
#
loop_
_entity.id
_entity.type
_entity.pdbx_description
1 polymer ?
#
loop_
_entity_poly.entity_id
_entity_poly.type
_entity_poly.pdbx_seq_one_letter_code
_entity_poly.pdbx_strand_id
1 'polypeptide(L)'
;MQLKHCHNFNDFRTLAKRRIPGPIFNYIDGAADDEKTYDRNTKSFDDCDLVPSILRGTETVDMSVTVMGQELNLPIYCSPTALQRLFHHQGENAVAAAAAKFGTMFGVSSLGTVSLTEVREKYKTPQCYQFYFHKDRSLNKAMLESAKAAGVDVMMLT
;
A
#
# COMPACT_ATOMS: atom_id res chain seq x y z
N MET A 1 -6.30 5.25 -23.71
CA MET A 1 -7.03 4.56 -22.63
C MET A 1 -7.40 5.57 -21.54
N GLN A 2 -8.60 5.53 -21.02
CA GLN A 2 -9.08 6.37 -19.91
C GLN A 2 -9.26 5.49 -18.66
N LEU A 3 -9.26 6.10 -17.47
CA LEU A 3 -9.44 5.36 -16.19
C LEU A 3 -10.67 4.46 -16.18
N LYS A 4 -11.79 4.90 -16.76
CA LYS A 4 -13.03 4.10 -16.86
C LYS A 4 -12.91 2.80 -17.66
N HIS A 5 -11.82 2.61 -18.41
CA HIS A 5 -11.52 1.42 -19.18
C HIS A 5 -10.43 0.55 -18.54
N CYS A 6 -10.05 0.84 -17.30
CA CYS A 6 -9.10 0.02 -16.55
C CYS A 6 -9.89 -0.94 -15.65
N HIS A 7 -9.83 -2.23 -15.92
CA HIS A 7 -10.57 -3.28 -15.23
C HIS A 7 -9.68 -4.18 -14.37
N ASN A 8 -8.35 -4.13 -14.59
CA ASN A 8 -7.36 -4.91 -13.87
C ASN A 8 -6.06 -4.11 -13.69
N PHE A 9 -5.14 -4.67 -12.93
CA PHE A 9 -3.86 -4.03 -12.63
C PHE A 9 -3.04 -3.70 -13.89
N ASN A 10 -3.02 -4.58 -14.89
CA ASN A 10 -2.26 -4.36 -16.12
C ASN A 10 -2.79 -3.19 -16.95
N ASP A 11 -4.10 -2.94 -16.91
CA ASP A 11 -4.70 -1.76 -17.55
C ASP A 11 -4.20 -0.46 -16.90
N PHE A 12 -4.18 -0.42 -15.55
CA PHE A 12 -3.64 0.72 -14.82
C PHE A 12 -2.14 0.91 -15.09
N ARG A 13 -1.36 -0.17 -15.07
CA ARG A 13 0.09 -0.15 -15.41
C ARG A 13 0.33 0.41 -16.81
N THR A 14 -0.43 -0.05 -17.80
CA THR A 14 -0.35 0.44 -19.19
C THR A 14 -0.71 1.92 -19.29
N LEU A 15 -1.74 2.35 -18.56
CA LEU A 15 -2.13 3.74 -18.52
C LEU A 15 -1.08 4.62 -17.84
N ALA A 16 -0.51 4.16 -16.73
CA ALA A 16 0.56 4.84 -15.99
C ALA A 16 1.80 5.02 -16.88
N LYS A 17 2.24 3.99 -17.58
CA LYS A 17 3.38 4.02 -18.51
C LYS A 17 3.25 5.11 -19.59
N ARG A 18 2.02 5.43 -19.99
CA ARG A 18 1.74 6.49 -21.00
C ARG A 18 1.69 7.89 -20.42
N ARG A 19 1.53 8.04 -19.11
CA ARG A 19 1.29 9.34 -18.45
C ARG A 19 2.45 9.79 -17.57
N ILE A 20 3.19 8.86 -17.01
CA ILE A 20 4.29 9.14 -16.09
C ILE A 20 5.59 9.20 -16.90
N PRO A 21 6.50 10.17 -16.62
CA PRO A 21 7.82 10.20 -17.24
C PRO A 21 8.58 8.89 -17.05
N GLY A 22 9.28 8.42 -18.10
CA GLY A 22 9.92 7.10 -18.13
C GLY A 22 10.75 6.75 -16.90
N PRO A 23 11.69 7.60 -16.43
CA PRO A 23 12.48 7.31 -15.23
C PRO A 23 11.64 7.10 -13.97
N ILE A 24 10.57 7.88 -13.80
CA ILE A 24 9.65 7.78 -12.66
C ILE A 24 8.81 6.50 -12.77
N PHE A 25 8.33 6.19 -13.98
CA PHE A 25 7.62 4.95 -14.22
C PHE A 25 8.50 3.73 -13.93
N ASN A 26 9.74 3.71 -14.42
CA ASN A 26 10.67 2.61 -14.19
C ASN A 26 11.02 2.43 -12.71
N TYR A 27 11.06 3.50 -11.93
CA TYR A 27 11.27 3.41 -10.48
C TYR A 27 10.15 2.65 -9.77
N ILE A 28 8.89 2.93 -10.10
CA ILE A 28 7.75 2.28 -9.42
C ILE A 28 7.43 0.90 -10.00
N ASP A 29 7.72 0.67 -11.27
CA ASP A 29 7.38 -0.54 -12.01
C ASP A 29 8.44 -1.63 -11.91
N GLY A 30 9.71 -1.26 -11.71
CA GLY A 30 10.83 -2.17 -11.64
C GLY A 30 11.02 -2.81 -10.26
N ALA A 31 11.82 -3.87 -10.25
CA ALA A 31 12.21 -4.59 -9.04
C ALA A 31 13.73 -4.87 -9.02
N ALA A 32 14.21 -5.61 -8.01
CA ALA A 32 15.62 -5.88 -7.82
C ALA A 32 16.17 -6.95 -8.78
N ASP A 33 17.37 -6.75 -9.23
CA ASP A 33 18.18 -7.66 -10.07
C ASP A 33 17.41 -8.19 -11.30
N ASP A 34 17.30 -9.49 -11.43
CA ASP A 34 16.61 -10.18 -12.53
C ASP A 34 15.06 -10.23 -12.35
N GLU A 35 14.52 -9.50 -11.40
CA GLU A 35 13.07 -9.40 -11.13
C GLU A 35 12.35 -10.73 -10.88
N LYS A 36 13.06 -11.78 -10.48
CA LYS A 36 12.50 -13.12 -10.29
C LYS A 36 11.40 -13.19 -9.23
N THR A 37 11.60 -12.45 -8.12
CA THR A 37 10.57 -12.39 -7.06
C THR A 37 9.35 -11.59 -7.50
N TYR A 38 9.57 -10.50 -8.22
CA TYR A 38 8.50 -9.72 -8.82
C TYR A 38 7.63 -10.56 -9.76
N ASP A 39 8.25 -11.30 -10.67
CA ASP A 39 7.57 -12.23 -11.59
C ASP A 39 6.79 -13.31 -10.81
N ARG A 40 7.43 -13.89 -9.80
CA ARG A 40 6.81 -14.93 -8.97
C ARG A 40 5.59 -14.42 -8.23
N ASN A 41 5.62 -13.19 -7.70
CA ASN A 41 4.49 -12.59 -6.99
C ASN A 41 3.21 -12.53 -7.85
N THR A 42 3.35 -12.45 -9.17
CA THR A 42 2.21 -12.49 -10.09
C THR A 42 1.90 -13.92 -10.54
N LYS A 43 2.91 -14.67 -10.98
CA LYS A 43 2.73 -16.02 -11.53
C LYS A 43 2.20 -17.05 -10.51
N SER A 44 2.50 -16.88 -9.22
CA SER A 44 1.99 -17.78 -8.18
C SER A 44 0.47 -17.81 -8.08
N PHE A 45 -0.22 -16.77 -8.53
CA PHE A 45 -1.67 -16.79 -8.58
C PHE A 45 -2.21 -17.66 -9.73
N ASP A 46 -1.45 -17.82 -10.82
CA ASP A 46 -1.82 -18.69 -11.95
C ASP A 46 -1.75 -20.18 -11.56
N ASP A 47 -0.97 -20.50 -10.52
CA ASP A 47 -0.83 -21.86 -9.98
C ASP A 47 -1.96 -22.23 -8.99
N CYS A 48 -2.88 -21.30 -8.70
CA CYS A 48 -3.97 -21.47 -7.74
C CYS A 48 -5.31 -21.62 -8.44
N ASP A 49 -5.89 -22.82 -8.38
CA ASP A 49 -7.25 -23.07 -8.88
C ASP A 49 -8.30 -22.75 -7.82
N LEU A 50 -9.34 -22.03 -8.22
CA LEU A 50 -10.53 -21.82 -7.40
C LEU A 50 -11.53 -22.93 -7.66
N VAL A 51 -11.75 -23.82 -6.68
CA VAL A 51 -12.74 -24.88 -6.77
C VAL A 51 -14.08 -24.39 -6.20
N PRO A 52 -15.07 -24.06 -7.05
CA PRO A 52 -16.35 -23.56 -6.58
C PRO A 52 -17.14 -24.66 -5.87
N SER A 53 -17.83 -24.32 -4.79
CA SER A 53 -18.80 -25.19 -4.14
C SER A 53 -20.20 -24.62 -4.37
N ILE A 54 -21.06 -25.41 -5.00
CA ILE A 54 -22.46 -25.02 -5.26
C ILE A 54 -23.37 -25.38 -4.07
N LEU A 55 -24.51 -24.70 -3.98
CA LEU A 55 -25.58 -24.92 -2.97
C LEU A 55 -25.12 -24.76 -1.50
N ARG A 56 -24.14 -23.90 -1.24
CA ARG A 56 -23.63 -23.64 0.13
C ARG A 56 -24.36 -22.52 0.88
N GLY A 57 -25.29 -21.83 0.23
CA GLY A 57 -26.08 -20.77 0.86
C GLY A 57 -25.26 -19.62 1.42
N THR A 58 -24.23 -19.20 0.71
CA THR A 58 -23.40 -18.05 1.09
C THR A 58 -24.12 -16.74 0.78
N GLU A 59 -24.99 -16.30 1.66
CA GLU A 59 -25.70 -15.01 1.53
C GLU A 59 -24.80 -13.82 1.91
N THR A 60 -23.86 -14.05 2.84
CA THR A 60 -22.91 -13.04 3.30
C THR A 60 -21.49 -13.59 3.29
N VAL A 61 -20.54 -12.77 2.84
CA VAL A 61 -19.12 -13.11 2.84
C VAL A 61 -18.41 -12.18 3.81
N ASP A 62 -17.87 -12.75 4.88
CA ASP A 62 -16.98 -12.05 5.80
C ASP A 62 -15.52 -12.29 5.38
N MET A 63 -14.82 -11.19 5.02
CA MET A 63 -13.41 -11.20 4.64
C MET A 63 -12.52 -10.53 5.71
N SER A 64 -13.09 -10.22 6.88
CA SER A 64 -12.36 -9.55 7.94
C SER A 64 -11.23 -10.41 8.49
N VAL A 65 -10.13 -9.76 8.84
CA VAL A 65 -8.95 -10.39 9.45
C VAL A 65 -8.33 -9.47 10.48
N THR A 66 -7.66 -10.05 11.46
CA THR A 66 -6.83 -9.29 12.39
C THR A 66 -5.37 -9.43 12.00
N VAL A 67 -4.73 -8.32 11.65
CA VAL A 67 -3.31 -8.25 11.26
C VAL A 67 -2.58 -7.30 12.19
N MET A 68 -1.53 -7.79 12.86
CA MET A 68 -0.72 -7.00 13.83
C MET A 68 -1.59 -6.29 14.89
N GLY A 69 -2.65 -6.96 15.37
CA GLY A 69 -3.58 -6.42 16.34
C GLY A 69 -4.60 -5.42 15.80
N GLN A 70 -4.63 -5.19 14.48
CA GLN A 70 -5.58 -4.31 13.82
C GLN A 70 -6.65 -5.10 13.06
N GLU A 71 -7.90 -4.76 13.26
CA GLU A 71 -9.02 -5.35 12.50
C GLU A 71 -9.14 -4.69 11.14
N LEU A 72 -9.16 -5.50 10.10
CA LEU A 72 -9.30 -5.10 8.70
C LEU A 72 -10.52 -5.77 8.09
N ASN A 73 -11.26 -5.05 7.25
CA ASN A 73 -12.45 -5.59 6.57
C ASN A 73 -12.10 -6.54 5.43
N LEU A 74 -10.84 -6.57 5.00
CA LEU A 74 -10.35 -7.48 3.95
C LEU A 74 -8.89 -7.89 4.21
N PRO A 75 -8.48 -9.10 3.73
CA PRO A 75 -7.15 -9.66 4.00
C PRO A 75 -6.06 -9.07 3.11
N ILE A 76 -6.13 -7.80 2.79
CA ILE A 76 -5.14 -7.04 2.03
C ILE A 76 -4.95 -5.66 2.65
N TYR A 77 -3.74 -5.13 2.59
CA TYR A 77 -3.45 -3.75 2.96
C TYR A 77 -2.49 -3.09 1.96
N CYS A 78 -2.45 -1.77 1.97
CA CYS A 78 -1.60 -1.00 1.07
C CYS A 78 -0.19 -0.89 1.65
N SER A 79 0.78 -1.49 0.97
CA SER A 79 2.20 -1.42 1.34
C SER A 79 2.75 0.01 1.30
N PRO A 80 3.76 0.33 2.13
CA PRO A 80 4.41 1.63 2.12
C PRO A 80 5.17 1.84 0.80
N THR A 81 4.77 2.85 0.06
CA THR A 81 5.43 3.27 -1.18
C THR A 81 5.95 4.69 -1.01
N ALA A 82 7.23 4.90 -1.30
CA ALA A 82 7.85 6.20 -1.19
C ALA A 82 7.42 7.16 -2.31
N LEU A 83 7.56 8.47 -2.07
CA LEU A 83 7.50 9.52 -3.08
C LEU A 83 6.23 9.54 -3.94
N GLN A 84 5.08 9.25 -3.36
CA GLN A 84 3.83 9.02 -4.12
C GLN A 84 3.37 10.22 -4.95
N ARG A 85 3.73 11.47 -4.58
CA ARG A 85 3.43 12.65 -5.41
C ARG A 85 4.21 12.71 -6.72
N LEU A 86 5.24 11.89 -6.91
CA LEU A 86 5.87 11.73 -8.23
C LEU A 86 4.95 11.01 -9.22
N PHE A 87 4.02 10.20 -8.73
CA PHE A 87 3.12 9.39 -9.55
C PHE A 87 1.73 10.03 -9.71
N HIS A 88 1.24 10.67 -8.63
CA HIS A 88 -0.07 11.30 -8.61
C HIS A 88 -0.08 12.52 -7.67
N HIS A 89 -0.71 13.61 -8.07
CA HIS A 89 -0.71 14.88 -7.31
C HIS A 89 -1.23 14.77 -5.88
N GLN A 90 -2.15 13.84 -5.60
CA GLN A 90 -2.65 13.61 -4.24
C GLN A 90 -1.70 12.75 -3.38
N GLY A 91 -0.79 11.99 -4.02
CA GLY A 91 0.18 11.16 -3.32
C GLY A 91 -0.48 10.21 -2.31
N GLU A 92 0.11 10.14 -1.12
CA GLU A 92 -0.34 9.30 -0.01
C GLU A 92 -1.81 9.55 0.39
N ASN A 93 -2.31 10.76 0.19
CA ASN A 93 -3.71 11.10 0.48
C ASN A 93 -4.70 10.25 -0.34
N ALA A 94 -4.38 9.94 -1.61
CA ALA A 94 -5.26 9.12 -2.44
C ALA A 94 -5.33 7.67 -1.94
N VAL A 95 -4.19 7.09 -1.56
CA VAL A 95 -4.11 5.72 -1.05
C VAL A 95 -4.75 5.61 0.33
N ALA A 96 -4.47 6.57 1.23
CA ALA A 96 -5.08 6.61 2.56
C ALA A 96 -6.60 6.75 2.51
N ALA A 97 -7.12 7.56 1.58
CA ALA A 97 -8.56 7.69 1.36
C ALA A 97 -9.19 6.37 0.89
N ALA A 98 -8.52 5.65 -0.01
CA ALA A 98 -8.96 4.34 -0.47
C ALA A 98 -8.91 3.30 0.66
N ALA A 99 -7.81 3.24 1.42
CA ALA A 99 -7.68 2.34 2.56
C ALA A 99 -8.79 2.58 3.61
N ALA A 100 -9.05 3.83 3.96
CA ALA A 100 -10.12 4.21 4.88
C ALA A 100 -11.51 3.82 4.35
N LYS A 101 -11.75 4.02 3.04
CA LYS A 101 -13.02 3.66 2.41
C LYS A 101 -13.31 2.16 2.47
N PHE A 102 -12.29 1.33 2.34
CA PHE A 102 -12.44 -0.13 2.33
C PHE A 102 -12.16 -0.77 3.69
N GLY A 103 -11.86 0.02 4.71
CA GLY A 103 -11.59 -0.48 6.07
C GLY A 103 -10.34 -1.37 6.13
N THR A 104 -9.27 -0.97 5.42
CA THR A 104 -7.99 -1.69 5.45
C THR A 104 -6.84 -0.79 5.90
N MET A 105 -5.69 -1.37 6.20
CA MET A 105 -4.52 -0.64 6.70
C MET A 105 -3.75 0.03 5.56
N PHE A 106 -3.19 1.21 5.84
CA PHE A 106 -2.27 1.91 4.95
C PHE A 106 -0.86 1.99 5.53
N GLY A 107 0.12 1.52 4.76
CA GLY A 107 1.54 1.69 5.05
C GLY A 107 2.04 3.06 4.61
N VAL A 108 2.47 3.89 5.56
CA VAL A 108 3.08 5.19 5.28
C VAL A 108 4.59 5.04 5.28
N SER A 109 5.23 5.41 4.17
CA SER A 109 6.69 5.36 4.05
C SER A 109 7.35 6.50 4.81
N SER A 110 8.52 6.25 5.41
CA SER A 110 9.38 7.30 5.96
C SER A 110 9.88 8.30 4.90
N LEU A 111 9.86 7.89 3.62
CA LEU A 111 10.12 8.75 2.46
C LEU A 111 8.83 9.23 1.78
N GLY A 112 7.74 9.33 2.53
CA GLY A 112 6.46 9.83 2.04
C GLY A 112 6.55 11.32 1.65
N THR A 113 5.75 11.73 0.69
CA THR A 113 5.61 13.13 0.24
C THR A 113 4.52 13.89 0.99
N VAL A 114 3.70 13.18 1.75
CA VAL A 114 2.75 13.72 2.73
C VAL A 114 3.18 13.24 4.10
N SER A 115 3.15 14.13 5.10
CA SER A 115 3.58 13.76 6.44
C SER A 115 2.66 12.72 7.07
N LEU A 116 3.24 11.85 7.90
CA LEU A 116 2.49 10.85 8.64
C LEU A 116 1.37 11.47 9.48
N THR A 117 1.66 12.60 10.15
CA THR A 117 0.68 13.33 10.96
C THR A 117 -0.50 13.81 10.13
N GLU A 118 -0.25 14.42 8.96
CA GLU A 118 -1.31 14.88 8.06
C GLU A 118 -2.21 13.71 7.62
N VAL A 119 -1.60 12.58 7.24
CA VAL A 119 -2.36 11.38 6.85
C VAL A 119 -3.21 10.87 8.00
N ARG A 120 -2.64 10.82 9.22
CA ARG A 120 -3.32 10.31 10.41
C ARG A 120 -4.49 11.18 10.85
N GLU A 121 -4.33 12.49 10.81
CA GLU A 121 -5.39 13.43 11.17
C GLU A 121 -6.59 13.36 10.20
N LYS A 122 -6.28 13.17 8.91
CA LYS A 122 -7.27 13.23 7.84
C LYS A 122 -8.02 11.92 7.61
N TYR A 123 -7.37 10.78 7.81
CA TYR A 123 -7.94 9.48 7.49
C TYR A 123 -7.94 8.54 8.70
N LYS A 124 -9.13 8.12 9.10
CA LYS A 124 -9.34 7.17 10.22
C LYS A 124 -9.28 5.74 9.68
N THR A 125 -8.10 5.21 9.55
CA THR A 125 -7.83 3.81 9.21
C THR A 125 -6.57 3.35 9.94
N PRO A 126 -6.37 2.07 10.24
CA PRO A 126 -5.11 1.58 10.78
C PRO A 126 -3.94 1.99 9.91
N GLN A 127 -2.87 2.49 10.52
CA GLN A 127 -1.68 2.96 9.81
C GLN A 127 -0.44 2.26 10.30
N CYS A 128 0.34 1.73 9.35
CA CYS A 128 1.66 1.19 9.56
C CYS A 128 2.70 2.21 9.10
N TYR A 129 3.64 2.57 9.95
CA TYR A 129 4.75 3.45 9.60
C TYR A 129 5.97 2.62 9.23
N GLN A 130 6.43 2.71 7.99
CA GLN A 130 7.67 2.10 7.55
C GLN A 130 8.85 3.00 7.94
N PHE A 131 9.81 2.42 8.62
CA PHE A 131 10.94 3.09 9.23
C PHE A 131 12.27 2.49 8.74
N TYR A 132 13.15 3.34 8.21
CA TYR A 132 14.54 2.99 7.97
C TYR A 132 15.39 3.37 9.17
N PHE A 133 16.29 2.48 9.55
CA PHE A 133 17.22 2.74 10.62
C PHE A 133 18.42 3.53 10.10
N HIS A 134 18.58 4.77 10.55
CA HIS A 134 19.64 5.67 10.14
C HIS A 134 20.88 5.53 11.03
N LYS A 135 22.05 5.88 10.48
CA LYS A 135 23.30 5.97 11.24
C LYS A 135 23.20 7.01 12.36
N ASP A 136 22.52 8.12 12.10
CA ASP A 136 22.24 9.14 13.11
C ASP A 136 21.15 8.68 14.07
N ARG A 137 21.53 8.43 15.32
CA ARG A 137 20.63 7.98 16.38
C ARG A 137 19.63 9.05 16.82
N SER A 138 20.00 10.32 16.75
CA SER A 138 19.12 11.43 17.11
C SER A 138 17.95 11.55 16.13
N LEU A 139 18.24 11.38 14.84
CA LEU A 139 17.21 11.32 13.79
C LEU A 139 16.24 10.15 14.01
N ASN A 140 16.77 8.94 14.30
CA ASN A 140 15.93 7.78 14.60
C ASN A 140 14.98 8.09 15.76
N LYS A 141 15.50 8.65 16.85
CA LYS A 141 14.70 9.01 18.02
C LYS A 141 13.59 10.00 17.65
N ALA A 142 13.93 11.07 16.94
CA ALA A 142 12.97 12.09 16.53
C ALA A 142 11.84 11.50 15.63
N MET A 143 12.19 10.62 14.68
CA MET A 143 11.21 9.96 13.81
C MET A 143 10.28 9.04 14.60
N LEU A 144 10.82 8.27 15.55
CA LEU A 144 10.04 7.37 16.41
C LEU A 144 9.10 8.15 17.34
N GLU A 145 9.59 9.23 17.93
CA GLU A 145 8.79 10.12 18.79
C GLU A 145 7.66 10.78 17.98
N SER A 146 7.94 11.22 16.75
CA SER A 146 6.93 11.77 15.84
C SER A 146 5.86 10.72 15.48
N ALA A 147 6.27 9.50 15.15
CA ALA A 147 5.35 8.40 14.84
C ALA A 147 4.46 8.06 16.06
N LYS A 148 5.06 8.01 17.26
CA LYS A 148 4.33 7.79 18.50
C LYS A 148 3.35 8.92 18.79
N ALA A 149 3.76 10.17 18.62
CA ALA A 149 2.89 11.33 18.83
C ALA A 149 1.72 11.38 17.84
N ALA A 150 1.93 10.93 16.59
CA ALA A 150 0.88 10.78 15.60
C ALA A 150 -0.09 9.63 15.91
N GLY A 151 0.23 8.74 16.86
CA GLY A 151 -0.62 7.61 17.25
C GLY A 151 -0.68 6.53 16.18
N VAL A 152 0.47 6.17 15.60
CA VAL A 152 0.61 5.08 14.63
C VAL A 152 0.31 3.75 15.28
N ASP A 153 -0.41 2.89 14.58
CA ASP A 153 -0.89 1.60 15.11
C ASP A 153 0.19 0.51 15.01
N VAL A 154 0.99 0.54 13.94
CA VAL A 154 1.99 -0.50 13.62
C VAL A 154 3.27 0.16 13.10
N MET A 155 4.42 -0.44 13.40
CA MET A 155 5.72 -0.05 12.83
C MET A 155 6.31 -1.20 12.03
N MET A 156 6.83 -0.87 10.86
CA MET A 156 7.53 -1.79 9.95
C MET A 156 9.00 -1.34 9.85
N LEU A 157 9.90 -2.10 10.44
CA LEU A 157 11.33 -1.89 10.30
C LEU A 157 11.84 -2.57 9.04
N THR A 158 12.51 -1.82 8.15
CA THR A 158 13.08 -2.33 6.88
C THR A 158 14.50 -1.84 6.66
#